data_bc1459b73dac4e90369791ec41821b53
#
_entry.id   bc1459b73dac4e90369791ec41821b53
#
_cell.length_a   1.000
_cell.length_b   1.000
_cell.length_c   1.000
_cell.angle_alpha   90.00
_cell.angle_beta   90.00
_cell.angle_gamma   90.00
#
_symmetry.space_group_name_H-M   'P 1'
#
loop_
_entity.id
_entity.type
_entity.pdbx_description
1 polymer ?
#
loop_
_entity_poly.entity_id
_entity_poly.type
_entity_poly.pdbx_seq_one_letter_code
_entity_poly.pdbx_strand_id
1 'polypeptide(L)'
;MDFKKTTYGRFMNGRVPSSKRYQPTEYEHAANCATHGFWILPSLMGGSVLYFLSVDQWHCAAAWLYGAGLTGLFVTSTLFHTVAWKISHLRRVEQRFHMCDRMAIYFFVAASYSPWLMLRELGPWAVHMRWLVWLMAGVGSTYVFFFHERYKLIELLGYIAMGAVPALVILSMVDRTGLCELAVGGVFYVVGVVFFKSDGLIPFAHAIWHLFVAMGAAAHYYAIWRYLYSPGPAVQTSR
;
A
#
# COMPACT_ATOMS: atom_id res chain seq x y z
N MET A 1 -26.30 15.34 -31.73
CA MET A 1 -26.09 14.49 -30.56
C MET A 1 -24.61 14.16 -30.49
N ASP A 2 -23.90 14.68 -29.53
CA ASP A 2 -22.43 14.67 -29.53
C ASP A 2 -21.93 13.30 -28.97
N PHE A 3 -21.55 12.40 -29.86
CA PHE A 3 -21.09 11.05 -29.51
C PHE A 3 -19.91 11.03 -28.51
N LYS A 4 -19.05 12.07 -28.50
CA LYS A 4 -17.98 12.24 -27.52
C LYS A 4 -18.50 12.48 -26.11
N LYS A 5 -19.57 13.25 -25.93
CA LYS A 5 -20.17 13.52 -24.61
C LYS A 5 -20.80 12.28 -23.97
N THR A 6 -21.41 11.40 -24.76
CA THR A 6 -22.07 10.18 -24.28
C THR A 6 -21.07 9.08 -23.88
N THR A 7 -19.94 8.94 -24.58
CA THR A 7 -18.93 7.91 -24.28
C THR A 7 -18.10 8.27 -23.05
N TYR A 8 -17.69 9.54 -22.91
CA TYR A 8 -16.96 10.01 -21.72
C TYR A 8 -17.83 9.93 -20.46
N GLY A 9 -19.11 10.35 -20.50
CA GLY A 9 -20.01 10.30 -19.36
C GLY A 9 -20.34 8.89 -18.84
N ARG A 10 -20.01 7.84 -19.63
CA ARG A 10 -20.18 6.45 -19.21
C ARG A 10 -18.98 5.92 -18.39
N PHE A 11 -17.77 6.33 -18.75
CA PHE A 11 -16.53 5.78 -18.20
C PHE A 11 -15.80 6.72 -17.23
N MET A 12 -16.21 7.97 -17.14
CA MET A 12 -15.63 8.96 -16.24
C MET A 12 -16.60 10.11 -16.01
N ASN A 13 -16.74 10.51 -14.75
CA ASN A 13 -17.43 11.76 -14.38
C ASN A 13 -16.47 12.96 -14.49
N GLY A 14 -17.03 14.17 -14.57
CA GLY A 14 -16.25 15.40 -14.61
C GLY A 14 -15.49 15.66 -13.31
N ARG A 15 -14.33 16.31 -13.43
CA ARG A 15 -13.51 16.70 -12.27
C ARG A 15 -14.30 17.58 -11.30
N VAL A 16 -14.16 17.34 -10.01
CA VAL A 16 -14.75 18.14 -8.95
C VAL A 16 -13.71 19.02 -8.25
N PRO A 17 -14.11 20.14 -7.61
CA PRO A 17 -13.23 20.93 -6.77
C PRO A 17 -12.54 20.08 -5.69
N SER A 18 -11.34 20.47 -5.26
CA SER A 18 -10.55 19.74 -4.25
C SER A 18 -11.26 19.58 -2.90
N SER A 19 -12.22 20.47 -2.60
CA SER A 19 -13.08 20.39 -1.39
C SER A 19 -14.16 19.32 -1.47
N LYS A 20 -14.42 18.76 -2.65
CA LYS A 20 -15.39 17.69 -2.86
C LYS A 20 -14.70 16.38 -3.19
N ARG A 21 -15.37 15.27 -2.91
CA ARG A 21 -14.93 13.95 -3.30
C ARG A 21 -15.44 13.64 -4.72
N TYR A 22 -14.55 13.09 -5.55
CA TYR A 22 -14.93 12.54 -6.86
C TYR A 22 -15.92 11.38 -6.67
N GLN A 23 -16.92 11.32 -7.53
CA GLN A 23 -17.89 10.22 -7.56
C GLN A 23 -17.58 9.36 -8.79
N PRO A 24 -17.11 8.12 -8.61
CA PRO A 24 -16.85 7.22 -9.72
C PRO A 24 -18.14 6.82 -10.45
N THR A 25 -18.00 6.49 -11.73
CA THR A 25 -19.07 5.82 -12.50
C THR A 25 -19.22 4.36 -12.08
N GLU A 26 -20.28 3.69 -12.50
CA GLU A 26 -20.48 2.24 -12.25
C GLU A 26 -19.30 1.38 -12.74
N TYR A 27 -18.72 1.74 -13.90
CA TYR A 27 -17.57 1.04 -14.44
C TYR A 27 -16.28 1.29 -13.65
N GLU A 28 -16.08 2.53 -13.19
CA GLU A 28 -14.95 2.86 -12.31
C GLU A 28 -15.07 2.17 -10.96
N HIS A 29 -16.28 2.11 -10.38
CA HIS A 29 -16.53 1.34 -9.15
C HIS A 29 -16.19 -0.13 -9.32
N ALA A 30 -16.64 -0.77 -10.41
CA ALA A 30 -16.34 -2.16 -10.72
C ALA A 30 -14.84 -2.40 -10.88
N ALA A 31 -14.13 -1.50 -11.60
CA ALA A 31 -12.69 -1.57 -11.78
C ALA A 31 -11.92 -1.39 -10.45
N ASN A 32 -12.33 -0.44 -9.61
CA ASN A 32 -11.72 -0.21 -8.30
C ASN A 32 -11.85 -1.44 -7.39
N CYS A 33 -13.04 -2.08 -7.37
CA CYS A 33 -13.23 -3.32 -6.63
C CYS A 33 -12.37 -4.47 -7.19
N ALA A 34 -12.37 -4.65 -8.51
CA ALA A 34 -11.70 -5.77 -9.16
C ALA A 34 -10.18 -5.70 -9.03
N THR A 35 -9.58 -4.49 -9.18
CA THR A 35 -8.13 -4.32 -9.18
C THR A 35 -7.48 -4.65 -7.84
N HIS A 36 -8.09 -4.36 -6.70
CA HIS A 36 -7.58 -4.80 -5.39
C HIS A 36 -8.16 -6.14 -4.95
N GLY A 37 -9.43 -6.43 -5.28
CA GLY A 37 -10.06 -7.72 -4.95
C GLY A 37 -9.30 -8.92 -5.49
N PHE A 38 -8.75 -8.81 -6.71
CA PHE A 38 -7.92 -9.84 -7.33
C PHE A 38 -6.68 -10.18 -6.48
N TRP A 39 -6.06 -9.18 -5.82
CA TRP A 39 -4.82 -9.37 -5.06
C TRP A 39 -5.00 -9.90 -3.65
N ILE A 40 -6.25 -10.05 -3.15
CA ILE A 40 -6.50 -10.63 -1.81
C ILE A 40 -5.95 -12.05 -1.73
N LEU A 41 -6.30 -12.92 -2.68
CA LEU A 41 -5.83 -14.30 -2.66
C LEU A 41 -4.32 -14.42 -2.86
N PRO A 42 -3.67 -13.77 -3.84
CA PRO A 42 -2.22 -13.75 -3.94
C PRO A 42 -1.51 -13.23 -2.69
N SER A 43 -2.06 -12.23 -1.99
CA SER A 43 -1.44 -11.71 -0.76
C SER A 43 -1.50 -12.69 0.41
N LEU A 44 -2.62 -13.41 0.55
CA LEU A 44 -2.75 -14.50 1.53
C LEU A 44 -1.76 -15.64 1.25
N MET A 45 -1.67 -16.05 -0.02
CA MET A 45 -0.72 -17.08 -0.45
C MET A 45 0.71 -16.63 -0.21
N GLY A 46 1.05 -15.39 -0.59
CA GLY A 46 2.38 -14.82 -0.38
C GLY A 46 2.77 -14.75 1.09
N GLY A 47 1.88 -14.29 1.96
CA GLY A 47 2.09 -14.27 3.40
C GLY A 47 2.30 -15.68 3.97
N SER A 48 1.52 -16.66 3.51
CA SER A 48 1.67 -18.07 3.89
C SER A 48 3.01 -18.64 3.44
N VAL A 49 3.46 -18.34 2.21
CA VAL A 49 4.78 -18.77 1.71
C VAL A 49 5.90 -18.26 2.61
N LEU A 50 5.90 -16.96 2.98
CA LEU A 50 6.90 -16.41 3.88
C LEU A 50 6.86 -17.09 5.25
N TYR A 51 5.65 -17.35 5.77
CA TYR A 51 5.51 -18.05 7.04
C TYR A 51 6.11 -19.47 7.00
N PHE A 52 5.83 -20.25 5.96
CA PHE A 52 6.40 -21.62 5.83
C PHE A 52 7.90 -21.62 5.55
N LEU A 53 8.45 -20.55 5.01
CA LEU A 53 9.90 -20.38 4.82
C LEU A 53 10.61 -19.83 6.06
N SER A 54 9.88 -19.50 7.10
CA SER A 54 10.44 -18.93 8.34
C SER A 54 11.27 -19.96 9.10
N VAL A 55 12.50 -19.58 9.47
CA VAL A 55 13.46 -20.44 10.15
C VAL A 55 13.51 -20.22 11.67
N ASP A 56 12.96 -19.11 12.15
CA ASP A 56 12.89 -18.74 13.56
C ASP A 56 11.67 -17.86 13.87
N GLN A 57 11.50 -17.51 15.14
CA GLN A 57 10.37 -16.69 15.62
C GLN A 57 10.34 -15.27 15.03
N TRP A 58 11.50 -14.68 14.68
CA TRP A 58 11.58 -13.35 14.11
C TRP A 58 11.16 -13.35 12.64
N HIS A 59 11.54 -14.40 11.89
CA HIS A 59 11.03 -14.61 10.54
C HIS A 59 9.52 -14.85 10.54
N CYS A 60 9.01 -15.68 11.46
CA CYS A 60 7.56 -15.87 11.63
C CYS A 60 6.84 -14.55 11.94
N ALA A 61 7.36 -13.75 12.88
CA ALA A 61 6.75 -12.45 13.23
C ALA A 61 6.76 -11.48 12.05
N ALA A 62 7.87 -11.38 11.32
CA ALA A 62 7.99 -10.54 10.14
C ALA A 62 7.04 -10.99 9.02
N ALA A 63 6.91 -12.31 8.77
CA ALA A 63 5.97 -12.88 7.81
C ALA A 63 4.51 -12.51 8.16
N TRP A 64 4.14 -12.65 9.44
CA TRP A 64 2.81 -12.29 9.92
C TRP A 64 2.52 -10.79 9.78
N LEU A 65 3.44 -9.92 10.22
CA LEU A 65 3.28 -8.48 10.11
C LEU A 65 3.13 -8.04 8.65
N TYR A 66 4.02 -8.50 7.78
CA TYR A 66 3.99 -8.17 6.37
C TYR A 66 2.76 -8.74 5.66
N GLY A 67 2.46 -10.02 5.87
CA GLY A 67 1.30 -10.69 5.28
C GLY A 67 -0.02 -10.06 5.72
N ALA A 68 -0.16 -9.73 7.02
CA ALA A 68 -1.33 -9.04 7.54
C ALA A 68 -1.48 -7.63 6.96
N GLY A 69 -0.38 -6.87 6.84
CA GLY A 69 -0.37 -5.54 6.23
C GLY A 69 -0.76 -5.57 4.76
N LEU A 70 -0.16 -6.47 4.00
CA LEU A 70 -0.42 -6.62 2.56
C LEU A 70 -1.87 -7.07 2.28
N THR A 71 -2.33 -8.10 2.99
CA THR A 71 -3.71 -8.60 2.84
C THR A 71 -4.71 -7.58 3.35
N GLY A 72 -4.42 -6.94 4.49
CA GLY A 72 -5.26 -5.88 5.07
C GLY A 72 -5.46 -4.71 4.11
N LEU A 73 -4.41 -4.28 3.41
CA LEU A 73 -4.49 -3.24 2.39
C LEU A 73 -5.51 -3.60 1.30
N PHE A 74 -5.40 -4.78 0.69
CA PHE A 74 -6.28 -5.20 -0.40
C PHE A 74 -7.72 -5.47 0.08
N VAL A 75 -7.89 -6.06 1.26
CA VAL A 75 -9.20 -6.32 1.84
C VAL A 75 -9.93 -5.02 2.19
N THR A 76 -9.30 -4.10 2.92
CA THR A 76 -9.95 -2.84 3.34
C THR A 76 -10.32 -1.99 2.15
N SER A 77 -9.45 -1.90 1.14
CA SER A 77 -9.72 -1.17 -0.10
C SER A 77 -10.88 -1.80 -0.88
N THR A 78 -10.88 -3.13 -1.07
CA THR A 78 -11.98 -3.83 -1.75
C THR A 78 -13.31 -3.63 -1.02
N LEU A 79 -13.32 -3.75 0.30
CA LEU A 79 -14.52 -3.52 1.12
C LEU A 79 -15.02 -2.08 0.99
N PHE A 80 -14.11 -1.09 1.08
CA PHE A 80 -14.48 0.30 0.90
C PHE A 80 -15.11 0.55 -0.47
N HIS A 81 -14.47 0.13 -1.56
CA HIS A 81 -14.98 0.35 -2.90
C HIS A 81 -16.29 -0.39 -3.15
N THR A 82 -16.47 -1.59 -2.58
CA THR A 82 -17.74 -2.33 -2.64
C THR A 82 -18.87 -1.59 -1.90
N VAL A 83 -18.58 -1.07 -0.71
CA VAL A 83 -19.55 -0.30 0.08
C VAL A 83 -19.91 1.02 -0.62
N ALA A 84 -18.91 1.75 -1.13
CA ALA A 84 -19.11 2.98 -1.88
C ALA A 84 -19.94 2.75 -3.16
N TRP A 85 -19.80 1.59 -3.79
CA TRP A 85 -20.58 1.23 -4.97
C TRP A 85 -22.00 0.78 -4.65
N LYS A 86 -22.17 -0.16 -3.71
CA LYS A 86 -23.46 -0.85 -3.51
C LYS A 86 -24.30 -0.30 -2.36
N ILE A 87 -23.69 0.38 -1.39
CA ILE A 87 -24.32 0.78 -0.13
C ILE A 87 -24.07 2.27 0.16
N SER A 88 -23.82 3.08 -0.87
CA SER A 88 -23.51 4.52 -0.74
C SER A 88 -24.60 5.34 -0.04
N HIS A 89 -25.86 4.84 0.02
CA HIS A 89 -26.94 5.47 0.77
C HIS A 89 -26.68 5.46 2.30
N LEU A 90 -25.85 4.55 2.82
CA LEU A 90 -25.45 4.50 4.22
C LEU A 90 -24.13 5.28 4.44
N ARG A 91 -24.20 6.61 4.30
CA ARG A 91 -23.01 7.50 4.34
C ARG A 91 -22.09 7.27 5.53
N ARG A 92 -22.62 6.97 6.73
CA ARG A 92 -21.78 6.70 7.92
C ARG A 92 -20.96 5.41 7.78
N VAL A 93 -21.54 4.39 7.16
CA VAL A 93 -20.86 3.11 6.91
C VAL A 93 -19.77 3.32 5.87
N GLU A 94 -20.10 3.97 4.76
CA GLU A 94 -19.14 4.32 3.71
C GLU A 94 -17.94 5.13 4.26
N GLN A 95 -18.19 6.14 5.07
CA GLN A 95 -17.13 6.95 5.71
C GLN A 95 -16.21 6.11 6.61
N ARG A 96 -16.76 5.18 7.39
CA ARG A 96 -15.94 4.28 8.24
C ARG A 96 -15.04 3.38 7.40
N PHE A 97 -15.57 2.75 6.35
CA PHE A 97 -14.75 1.93 5.45
C PHE A 97 -13.70 2.76 4.71
N HIS A 98 -14.03 3.98 4.30
CA HIS A 98 -13.05 4.90 3.69
C HIS A 98 -11.93 5.28 4.67
N MET A 99 -12.25 5.53 5.94
CA MET A 99 -11.22 5.76 6.97
C MET A 99 -10.33 4.52 7.15
N CYS A 100 -10.93 3.32 7.25
CA CYS A 100 -10.16 2.07 7.37
C CYS A 100 -9.22 1.85 6.18
N ASP A 101 -9.72 2.07 4.96
CA ASP A 101 -8.91 1.98 3.73
C ASP A 101 -7.69 2.92 3.78
N ARG A 102 -7.89 4.17 4.20
CA ARG A 102 -6.81 5.15 4.35
C ARG A 102 -5.83 4.81 5.48
N MET A 103 -6.32 4.33 6.61
CA MET A 103 -5.49 3.89 7.74
C MET A 103 -4.66 2.66 7.38
N ALA A 104 -5.21 1.75 6.57
CA ALA A 104 -4.53 0.55 6.10
C ALA A 104 -3.26 0.87 5.31
N ILE A 105 -3.17 2.01 4.62
CA ILE A 105 -1.95 2.44 3.92
C ILE A 105 -0.82 2.66 4.92
N TYR A 106 -1.06 3.38 6.04
CA TYR A 106 -0.06 3.60 7.08
C TYR A 106 0.41 2.28 7.70
N PHE A 107 -0.54 1.40 8.01
CA PHE A 107 -0.23 0.09 8.55
C PHE A 107 0.59 -0.75 7.57
N PHE A 108 0.19 -0.79 6.30
CA PHE A 108 0.90 -1.54 5.26
C PHE A 108 2.33 -1.04 5.05
N VAL A 109 2.55 0.30 5.02
CA VAL A 109 3.91 0.84 4.88
C VAL A 109 4.77 0.41 6.06
N ALA A 110 4.29 0.52 7.31
CA ALA A 110 5.03 0.05 8.48
C ALA A 110 5.31 -1.46 8.42
N ALA A 111 4.31 -2.24 8.03
CA ALA A 111 4.44 -3.70 7.86
C ALA A 111 5.46 -4.06 6.77
N SER A 112 5.54 -3.29 5.67
CA SER A 112 6.49 -3.55 4.58
C SER A 112 7.95 -3.26 4.95
N TYR A 113 8.20 -2.33 5.87
CA TYR A 113 9.53 -2.09 6.45
C TYR A 113 9.94 -3.15 7.48
N SER A 114 8.96 -3.77 8.16
CA SER A 114 9.24 -4.66 9.30
C SER A 114 10.16 -5.83 8.97
N PRO A 115 10.03 -6.58 7.85
CA PRO A 115 10.95 -7.68 7.55
C PRO A 115 12.41 -7.20 7.43
N TRP A 116 12.65 -6.08 6.76
CA TRP A 116 13.98 -5.51 6.61
C TRP A 116 14.58 -5.07 7.95
N LEU A 117 13.80 -4.34 8.76
CA LEU A 117 14.23 -3.82 10.05
C LEU A 117 14.39 -4.90 11.13
N MET A 118 13.75 -6.05 10.97
CA MET A 118 13.78 -7.16 11.93
C MET A 118 14.81 -8.24 11.58
N LEU A 119 14.98 -8.53 10.28
CA LEU A 119 15.71 -9.72 9.82
C LEU A 119 17.07 -9.40 9.23
N ARG A 120 17.40 -8.11 9.01
CA ARG A 120 18.66 -7.71 8.41
C ARG A 120 19.41 -6.73 9.28
N GLU A 121 20.73 -6.84 9.26
CA GLU A 121 21.60 -5.88 9.93
C GLU A 121 21.76 -4.62 9.05
N LEU A 122 21.07 -3.56 9.42
CA LEU A 122 20.99 -2.31 8.66
C LEU A 122 21.77 -1.17 9.31
N GLY A 123 22.69 -1.49 10.24
CA GLY A 123 23.46 -0.52 10.98
C GLY A 123 22.71 0.11 12.17
N PRO A 124 23.33 1.09 12.85
CA PRO A 124 22.86 1.60 14.14
C PRO A 124 21.49 2.30 14.06
N TRP A 125 21.11 2.84 12.91
CA TRP A 125 19.83 3.54 12.74
C TRP A 125 18.62 2.59 12.70
N ALA A 126 18.82 1.33 12.39
CA ALA A 126 17.73 0.34 12.27
C ALA A 126 16.93 0.17 13.57
N VAL A 127 17.62 0.23 14.73
CA VAL A 127 16.98 0.08 16.04
C VAL A 127 15.95 1.20 16.27
N HIS A 128 16.30 2.43 15.92
CA HIS A 128 15.38 3.57 16.04
C HIS A 128 14.28 3.54 14.99
N MET A 129 14.60 3.18 13.74
CA MET A 129 13.63 3.12 12.64
C MET A 129 12.57 2.05 12.87
N ARG A 130 12.91 0.94 13.54
CA ARG A 130 11.97 -0.14 13.90
C ARG A 130 10.78 0.39 14.71
N TRP A 131 11.02 1.27 15.66
CA TRP A 131 9.97 1.88 16.48
C TRP A 131 9.34 3.09 15.80
N LEU A 132 10.16 3.90 15.15
CA LEU A 132 9.71 5.13 14.50
C LEU A 132 8.67 4.86 13.43
N VAL A 133 8.83 3.83 12.60
CA VAL A 133 7.87 3.50 11.54
C VAL A 133 6.48 3.17 12.10
N TRP A 134 6.41 2.46 13.22
CA TRP A 134 5.13 2.15 13.86
C TRP A 134 4.53 3.35 14.60
N LEU A 135 5.38 4.18 15.21
CA LEU A 135 4.93 5.45 15.79
C LEU A 135 4.33 6.36 14.71
N MET A 136 5.01 6.50 13.58
CA MET A 136 4.51 7.28 12.44
C MET A 136 3.20 6.71 11.89
N ALA A 137 3.07 5.39 11.79
CA ALA A 137 1.81 4.74 11.39
C ALA A 137 0.67 5.02 12.38
N GLY A 138 0.95 5.00 13.68
CA GLY A 138 -0.01 5.36 14.72
C GLY A 138 -0.46 6.83 14.63
N VAL A 139 0.49 7.75 14.47
CA VAL A 139 0.20 9.18 14.29
C VAL A 139 -0.61 9.43 13.02
N GLY A 140 -0.20 8.85 11.88
CA GLY A 140 -0.90 8.99 10.61
C GLY A 140 -2.32 8.41 10.65
N SER A 141 -2.50 7.24 11.25
CA SER A 141 -3.82 6.63 11.44
C SER A 141 -4.71 7.46 12.35
N THR A 142 -4.17 7.99 13.44
CA THR A 142 -4.87 8.91 14.35
C THR A 142 -5.29 10.18 13.62
N TYR A 143 -4.39 10.74 12.79
CA TYR A 143 -4.72 11.90 11.96
C TYR A 143 -5.91 11.61 11.03
N VAL A 144 -5.89 10.48 10.30
CA VAL A 144 -7.01 10.07 9.43
C VAL A 144 -8.30 9.91 10.23
N PHE A 145 -8.24 9.31 11.43
CA PHE A 145 -9.41 9.11 12.26
C PHE A 145 -10.10 10.42 12.64
N PHE A 146 -9.35 11.47 13.02
CA PHE A 146 -9.91 12.74 13.46
C PHE A 146 -10.15 13.76 12.34
N PHE A 147 -9.38 13.72 11.26
CA PHE A 147 -9.37 14.75 10.21
C PHE A 147 -9.66 14.20 8.81
N HIS A 148 -10.32 13.04 8.73
CA HIS A 148 -10.64 12.37 7.47
C HIS A 148 -11.18 13.34 6.40
N GLU A 149 -10.55 13.35 5.22
CA GLU A 149 -10.86 14.19 4.06
C GLU A 149 -10.73 15.72 4.28
N ARG A 150 -10.44 16.19 5.49
CA ARG A 150 -10.39 17.63 5.78
C ARG A 150 -9.16 18.32 5.16
N TYR A 151 -7.99 17.67 5.26
CA TYR A 151 -6.71 18.21 4.79
C TYR A 151 -5.97 17.17 3.94
N LYS A 152 -6.46 16.94 2.71
CA LYS A 152 -5.97 15.90 1.80
C LYS A 152 -4.47 16.02 1.45
N LEU A 153 -3.91 17.24 1.48
CA LEU A 153 -2.49 17.45 1.25
C LEU A 153 -1.65 16.93 2.41
N ILE A 154 -2.06 17.21 3.66
CA ILE A 154 -1.34 16.73 4.85
C ILE A 154 -1.35 15.21 4.90
N GLU A 155 -2.47 14.58 4.57
CA GLU A 155 -2.59 13.13 4.48
C GLU A 155 -1.62 12.54 3.44
N LEU A 156 -1.56 13.14 2.24
CA LEU A 156 -0.60 12.73 1.20
C LEU A 156 0.85 12.90 1.64
N LEU A 157 1.19 14.03 2.28
CA LEU A 157 2.54 14.27 2.82
C LEU A 157 2.87 13.26 3.93
N GLY A 158 1.89 12.84 4.72
CA GLY A 158 2.03 11.76 5.70
C GLY A 158 2.42 10.44 5.07
N TYR A 159 1.79 10.04 3.96
CA TYR A 159 2.17 8.83 3.22
C TYR A 159 3.57 8.92 2.62
N ILE A 160 3.92 10.07 2.05
CA ILE A 160 5.27 10.30 1.51
C ILE A 160 6.32 10.24 2.61
N ALA A 161 6.06 10.87 3.76
CA ALA A 161 6.95 10.81 4.91
C ALA A 161 7.13 9.37 5.44
N MET A 162 6.04 8.59 5.49
CA MET A 162 6.08 7.17 5.87
C MET A 162 6.94 6.33 4.94
N GLY A 163 6.95 6.63 3.64
CA GLY A 163 7.81 5.93 2.68
C GLY A 163 9.26 6.41 2.71
N ALA A 164 9.50 7.70 2.95
CA ALA A 164 10.83 8.31 2.83
C ALA A 164 11.66 8.26 4.13
N VAL A 165 11.06 8.56 5.29
CA VAL A 165 11.81 8.71 6.55
C VAL A 165 12.45 7.39 7.00
N PRO A 166 11.76 6.24 7.04
CA PRO A 166 12.41 5.00 7.41
C PRO A 166 13.45 4.52 6.38
N ALA A 167 13.32 4.93 5.11
CA ALA A 167 14.30 4.62 4.07
C ALA A 167 15.66 5.28 4.32
N LEU A 168 15.76 6.30 5.19
CA LEU A 168 17.04 6.89 5.60
C LEU A 168 17.99 5.88 6.25
N VAL A 169 17.49 4.75 6.74
CA VAL A 169 18.34 3.65 7.21
C VAL A 169 19.35 3.19 6.16
N ILE A 170 19.05 3.38 4.87
CA ILE A 170 19.95 3.08 3.74
C ILE A 170 21.31 3.78 3.91
N LEU A 171 21.35 4.96 4.52
CA LEU A 171 22.58 5.72 4.73
C LEU A 171 23.53 5.04 5.71
N SER A 172 23.03 4.19 6.61
CA SER A 172 23.83 3.41 7.57
C SER A 172 24.07 1.96 7.17
N MET A 173 23.50 1.51 6.03
CA MET A 173 23.64 0.14 5.55
C MET A 173 25.02 -0.11 4.94
N VAL A 174 25.66 -1.20 5.34
CA VAL A 174 26.89 -1.71 4.73
C VAL A 174 26.55 -2.54 3.48
N ASP A 175 25.61 -3.47 3.60
CA ASP A 175 25.14 -4.31 2.51
C ASP A 175 23.89 -3.68 1.86
N ARG A 176 24.01 -3.37 0.59
CA ARG A 176 22.95 -2.71 -0.23
C ARG A 176 22.18 -3.67 -1.13
N THR A 177 22.36 -4.98 -0.95
CA THR A 177 21.66 -5.98 -1.75
C THR A 177 20.13 -5.84 -1.58
N GLY A 178 19.38 -5.86 -2.68
CA GLY A 178 17.91 -5.71 -2.68
C GLY A 178 17.41 -4.28 -2.74
N LEU A 179 18.29 -3.26 -2.64
CA LEU A 179 17.85 -1.86 -2.74
C LEU A 179 17.31 -1.50 -4.12
N CYS A 180 17.79 -2.14 -5.18
CA CYS A 180 17.30 -1.88 -6.54
C CYS A 180 15.82 -2.24 -6.67
N GLU A 181 15.42 -3.41 -6.18
CA GLU A 181 14.03 -3.87 -6.19
C GLU A 181 13.14 -2.99 -5.31
N LEU A 182 13.64 -2.57 -4.14
CA LEU A 182 12.93 -1.63 -3.27
C LEU A 182 12.75 -0.27 -3.96
N ALA A 183 13.77 0.22 -4.67
CA ALA A 183 13.68 1.47 -5.43
C ALA A 183 12.67 1.35 -6.58
N VAL A 184 12.67 0.23 -7.32
CA VAL A 184 11.67 -0.05 -8.36
C VAL A 184 10.26 -0.02 -7.77
N GLY A 185 10.03 -0.69 -6.63
CA GLY A 185 8.74 -0.63 -5.93
C GLY A 185 8.36 0.79 -5.53
N GLY A 186 9.32 1.57 -5.00
CA GLY A 186 9.14 2.99 -4.67
C GLY A 186 8.75 3.84 -5.88
N VAL A 187 9.37 3.61 -7.05
CA VAL A 187 9.01 4.30 -8.31
C VAL A 187 7.56 3.98 -8.70
N PHE A 188 7.11 2.71 -8.61
CA PHE A 188 5.71 2.39 -8.87
C PHE A 188 4.76 3.18 -7.96
N TYR A 189 5.02 3.28 -6.67
CA TYR A 189 4.18 4.07 -5.75
C TYR A 189 4.17 5.55 -6.13
N VAL A 190 5.33 6.15 -6.42
CA VAL A 190 5.42 7.58 -6.78
C VAL A 190 4.69 7.87 -8.09
N VAL A 191 4.88 7.05 -9.13
CA VAL A 191 4.16 7.19 -10.40
C VAL A 191 2.66 7.00 -10.19
N GLY A 192 2.28 6.03 -9.36
CA GLY A 192 0.89 5.78 -9.00
C GLY A 192 0.20 7.00 -8.38
N VAL A 193 0.90 7.81 -7.56
CA VAL A 193 0.33 9.04 -6.97
C VAL A 193 -0.17 10.01 -8.04
N VAL A 194 0.42 10.04 -9.23
CA VAL A 194 -0.05 10.87 -10.35
C VAL A 194 -1.48 10.46 -10.73
N PHE A 195 -1.74 9.16 -10.85
CA PHE A 195 -3.07 8.64 -11.14
C PHE A 195 -4.03 8.83 -9.98
N PHE A 196 -3.57 8.64 -8.72
CA PHE A 196 -4.36 8.96 -7.53
C PHE A 196 -4.89 10.40 -7.50
N LYS A 197 -4.18 11.35 -8.12
CA LYS A 197 -4.57 12.77 -8.22
C LYS A 197 -5.31 13.10 -9.51
N SER A 198 -5.54 12.13 -10.40
CA SER A 198 -6.06 12.33 -11.74
C SER A 198 -7.54 11.92 -11.89
N ASP A 199 -8.26 11.69 -10.78
CA ASP A 199 -9.69 11.42 -10.79
C ASP A 199 -10.46 12.55 -11.51
N GLY A 200 -11.30 12.15 -12.49
CA GLY A 200 -12.04 13.09 -13.34
C GLY A 200 -11.20 13.77 -14.43
N LEU A 201 -9.92 13.38 -14.62
CA LEU A 201 -9.04 13.77 -15.71
C LEU A 201 -8.68 12.61 -16.61
N ILE A 202 -8.42 11.45 -16.01
CA ILE A 202 -8.05 10.21 -16.70
C ILE A 202 -9.13 9.18 -16.34
N PRO A 203 -9.75 8.52 -17.34
CA PRO A 203 -10.70 7.43 -17.08
C PRO A 203 -10.03 6.31 -16.28
N PHE A 204 -10.74 5.79 -15.28
CA PHE A 204 -10.24 4.74 -14.38
C PHE A 204 -8.96 5.10 -13.62
N ALA A 205 -8.65 6.39 -13.43
CA ALA A 205 -7.43 6.85 -12.77
C ALA A 205 -7.19 6.13 -11.43
N HIS A 206 -8.21 5.97 -10.61
CA HIS A 206 -8.11 5.31 -9.31
C HIS A 206 -7.81 3.81 -9.45
N ALA A 207 -8.42 3.12 -10.41
CA ALA A 207 -8.10 1.72 -10.69
C ALA A 207 -6.66 1.55 -11.20
N ILE A 208 -6.17 2.49 -12.02
CA ILE A 208 -4.76 2.51 -12.45
C ILE A 208 -3.84 2.73 -11.24
N TRP A 209 -4.18 3.63 -10.32
CA TRP A 209 -3.47 3.79 -9.06
C TRP A 209 -3.37 2.46 -8.29
N HIS A 210 -4.47 1.70 -8.19
CA HIS A 210 -4.48 0.38 -7.55
C HIS A 210 -3.51 -0.60 -8.20
N LEU A 211 -3.41 -0.60 -9.54
CA LEU A 211 -2.44 -1.45 -10.25
C LEU A 211 -0.99 -1.05 -9.93
N PHE A 212 -0.69 0.26 -9.84
CA PHE A 212 0.63 0.72 -9.43
C PHE A 212 0.96 0.32 -7.99
N VAL A 213 -0.01 0.39 -7.06
CA VAL A 213 0.15 -0.10 -5.69
C VAL A 213 0.46 -1.59 -5.67
N ALA A 214 -0.27 -2.39 -6.45
CA ALA A 214 -0.04 -3.82 -6.54
C ALA A 214 1.33 -4.17 -7.14
N MET A 215 1.78 -3.45 -8.18
CA MET A 215 3.13 -3.62 -8.76
C MET A 215 4.23 -3.25 -7.78
N GLY A 216 4.08 -2.15 -7.05
CA GLY A 216 5.00 -1.74 -6.00
C GLY A 216 5.08 -2.79 -4.88
N ALA A 217 3.92 -3.28 -4.42
CA ALA A 217 3.84 -4.34 -3.41
C ALA A 217 4.47 -5.65 -3.91
N ALA A 218 4.26 -6.02 -5.16
CA ALA A 218 4.86 -7.23 -5.76
C ALA A 218 6.40 -7.12 -5.85
N ALA A 219 6.93 -5.95 -6.24
CA ALA A 219 8.38 -5.71 -6.25
C ALA A 219 8.99 -5.81 -4.84
N HIS A 220 8.33 -5.22 -3.83
CA HIS A 220 8.75 -5.32 -2.43
C HIS A 220 8.61 -6.74 -1.89
N TYR A 221 7.52 -7.45 -2.21
CA TYR A 221 7.36 -8.87 -1.84
C TYR A 221 8.48 -9.72 -2.42
N TYR A 222 8.79 -9.55 -3.71
CA TYR A 222 9.89 -10.26 -4.36
C TYR A 222 11.22 -10.01 -3.66
N ALA A 223 11.53 -8.76 -3.31
CA ALA A 223 12.76 -8.42 -2.59
C ALA A 223 12.81 -9.08 -1.20
N ILE A 224 11.72 -9.03 -0.43
CA ILE A 224 11.61 -9.69 0.89
C ILE A 224 11.81 -11.20 0.74
N TRP A 225 11.07 -11.84 -0.14
CA TRP A 225 11.20 -13.28 -0.39
C TRP A 225 12.62 -13.64 -0.81
N ARG A 226 13.18 -12.94 -1.80
CA ARG A 226 14.50 -13.27 -2.38
C ARG A 226 15.64 -13.08 -1.42
N TYR A 227 15.64 -12.02 -0.64
CA TYR A 227 16.82 -11.60 0.14
C TYR A 227 16.70 -11.90 1.64
N LEU A 228 15.49 -12.18 2.15
CA LEU A 228 15.29 -12.44 3.57
C LEU A 228 14.77 -13.86 3.87
N TYR A 229 14.10 -14.51 2.91
CA TYR A 229 13.48 -15.83 3.14
C TYR A 229 14.02 -16.95 2.23
N SER A 230 14.55 -16.64 1.04
CA SER A 230 15.13 -17.67 0.20
C SER A 230 16.52 -18.07 0.71
N PRO A 231 16.84 -19.37 0.83
CA PRO A 231 18.18 -19.80 1.18
C PRO A 231 19.14 -19.37 0.07
N GLY A 232 20.09 -18.49 0.41
CA GLY A 232 21.17 -18.12 -0.49
C GLY A 232 22.12 -19.31 -0.71
N PRO A 233 22.86 -19.37 -1.84
CA PRO A 233 23.82 -20.42 -2.11
C PRO A 233 24.98 -20.52 -1.09
N ALA A 234 25.10 -19.56 -0.16
CA ALA A 234 26.23 -19.46 0.78
C ALA A 234 26.01 -20.18 2.14
N VAL A 235 24.84 -20.78 2.43
CA VAL A 235 24.59 -21.44 3.73
C VAL A 235 24.87 -22.96 3.69
N GLN A 236 25.28 -23.53 2.55
CA GLN A 236 25.53 -24.98 2.43
C GLN A 236 26.93 -25.44 2.82
N THR A 237 27.81 -24.59 3.33
CA THR A 237 29.21 -24.96 3.62
C THR A 237 29.59 -24.94 5.10
N SER A 238 28.64 -25.10 6.04
CA SER A 238 28.97 -25.35 7.45
C SER A 238 27.97 -26.31 8.10
N ARG A 239 28.09 -27.58 7.76
CA ARG A 239 27.69 -28.71 8.59
C ARG A 239 28.79 -29.76 8.58
#